data_4a165e8cce28843b5a136bf3c287fdcc
#
_entry.id   4a165e8cce28843b5a136bf3c287fdcc
#
_cell.length_a   1.000
_cell.length_b   1.000
_cell.length_c   1.000
_cell.angle_alpha   90.00
_cell.angle_beta   90.00
_cell.angle_gamma   90.00
#
_symmetry.space_group_name_H-M   'P 1'
#
loop_
_entity.id
_entity.type
_entity.pdbx_description
1 polymer ?
#
loop_
_entity_poly.entity_id
_entity_poly.type
_entity_poly.pdbx_seq_one_letter_code
_entity_poly.pdbx_strand_id
1 'polypeptide(L)'
;MNSSCDMKSCVLILLLALLCAERAQGLKCYSCIEVPLNATCSTATCPYSDGVCVSQVVEAIKGSVRRTAKSNLCLPVCPKFPQRSEILGTVVYTKVSCCNTDLCNAAVPTGGSTWTMAGVLLFSLGSVLLQTLL
;
A
#
# COMPACT_ATOMS: atom_id res chain seq x y z
N MET A 1 9.39 44.24 -8.26
CA MET A 1 9.09 43.85 -8.10
C MET A 1 8.98 43.40 -7.86
N ASN A 2 8.99 43.56 -7.94
CA ASN A 2 8.34 43.09 -7.47
C ASN A 2 8.31 41.89 -7.33
N SER A 3 8.89 41.52 -6.94
CA SER A 3 8.81 40.37 -6.25
C SER A 3 7.45 39.90 -6.13
N SER A 4 6.74 40.07 -7.02
CA SER A 4 5.48 39.69 -6.85
C SER A 4 5.24 38.33 -7.28
N CYS A 5 5.39 37.49 -6.38
CA CYS A 5 4.72 36.23 -6.44
C CYS A 5 3.25 36.54 -6.31
N ASP A 6 2.52 36.41 -7.37
CA ASP A 6 1.08 36.38 -7.26
C ASP A 6 0.68 35.31 -6.25
N MET A 7 -0.25 35.62 -5.39
CA MET A 7 -0.69 34.66 -4.38
C MET A 7 -1.04 33.30 -4.97
N LYS A 8 -1.65 33.31 -6.14
CA LYS A 8 -2.02 32.08 -6.85
C LYS A 8 -0.80 31.28 -7.30
N SER A 9 0.22 31.96 -7.80
CA SER A 9 1.48 31.30 -8.22
C SER A 9 2.23 30.73 -7.05
N CYS A 10 2.29 31.44 -5.93
CA CYS A 10 2.93 30.96 -4.72
C CYS A 10 2.23 29.72 -4.16
N VAL A 11 0.91 29.72 -4.16
CA VAL A 11 0.12 28.56 -3.70
C VAL A 11 0.36 27.35 -4.61
N LEU A 12 0.40 27.58 -5.93
CA LEU A 12 0.68 26.50 -6.88
C LEU A 12 2.06 25.89 -6.68
N ILE A 13 3.08 26.74 -6.50
CA ILE A 13 4.43 26.27 -6.26
C ILE A 13 4.50 25.49 -4.95
N LEU A 14 3.86 25.99 -3.92
CA LEU A 14 3.82 25.32 -2.63
C LEU A 14 3.12 23.94 -2.73
N LEU A 15 2.00 23.87 -3.44
CA LEU A 15 1.28 22.62 -3.66
C LEU A 15 2.14 21.61 -4.44
N LEU A 16 2.82 22.06 -5.48
CA LEU A 16 3.73 21.21 -6.25
C LEU A 16 4.89 20.71 -5.39
N ALA A 17 5.45 21.58 -4.55
CA ALA A 17 6.51 21.20 -3.63
C ALA A 17 6.05 20.17 -2.62
N LEU A 18 4.83 20.31 -2.09
CA LEU A 18 4.25 19.35 -1.17
C LEU A 18 4.02 17.99 -1.83
N LEU A 19 3.52 17.99 -3.06
CA LEU A 19 3.32 16.75 -3.82
C LEU A 19 4.64 16.05 -4.11
N CYS A 20 5.67 16.80 -4.46
CA CYS A 20 7.00 16.25 -4.66
C CYS A 20 7.60 15.70 -3.37
N ALA A 21 7.36 16.39 -2.26
CA ALA A 21 7.85 15.93 -0.95
C ALA A 21 7.20 14.61 -0.54
N GLU A 22 5.91 14.45 -0.80
CA GLU A 22 5.22 13.19 -0.52
C GLU A 22 5.81 12.04 -1.32
N ARG A 23 6.10 12.24 -2.59
CA ARG A 23 6.74 11.24 -3.43
C ARG A 23 8.17 10.93 -2.99
N ALA A 24 8.87 11.94 -2.49
CA ALA A 24 10.24 11.77 -2.01
C ALA A 24 10.31 11.00 -0.70
N GLN A 25 9.23 10.90 0.06
CA GLN A 25 9.19 10.19 1.32
C GLN A 25 9.20 8.67 1.18
N GLY A 26 9.05 8.17 -0.02
CA GLY A 26 9.08 6.75 -0.28
C GLY A 26 7.70 6.11 -0.29
N LEU A 27 7.68 4.84 -0.60
CA LEU A 27 6.47 4.05 -0.74
C LEU A 27 5.88 3.73 0.64
N LYS A 28 4.58 3.84 0.78
CA LYS A 28 3.88 3.43 2.00
C LYS A 28 3.26 2.06 1.81
N CYS A 29 3.46 1.19 2.76
CA CYS A 29 2.93 -0.16 2.73
C CYS A 29 2.24 -0.49 4.05
N TYR A 30 1.26 -1.38 4.02
CA TYR A 30 0.76 -1.97 5.25
C TYR A 30 1.82 -2.89 5.83
N SER A 31 1.94 -2.89 7.15
CA SER A 31 2.96 -3.67 7.86
C SER A 31 2.33 -4.47 8.99
N CYS A 32 2.48 -5.77 8.92
CA CYS A 32 2.09 -6.71 9.96
C CYS A 32 2.76 -8.04 9.68
N ILE A 33 3.04 -8.83 10.72
CA ILE A 33 3.74 -10.10 10.59
C ILE A 33 2.98 -11.17 11.34
N GLU A 34 2.67 -12.26 10.64
CA GLU A 34 2.02 -13.46 11.20
C GLU A 34 0.77 -13.15 12.01
N VAL A 35 -0.11 -12.35 11.42
CA VAL A 35 -1.38 -12.00 12.06
C VAL A 35 -2.53 -12.74 11.39
N PRO A 36 -3.69 -12.87 12.06
CA PRO A 36 -4.87 -13.48 11.42
C PRO A 36 -5.29 -12.72 10.16
N LEU A 37 -5.96 -13.41 9.24
CA LEU A 37 -6.36 -12.83 7.96
C LEU A 37 -7.25 -11.60 8.09
N ASN A 38 -8.03 -11.54 9.16
CA ASN A 38 -8.94 -10.42 9.41
C ASN A 38 -8.32 -9.31 10.27
N ALA A 39 -7.05 -9.44 10.63
CA ALA A 39 -6.38 -8.42 11.44
C ALA A 39 -6.08 -7.18 10.62
N THR A 40 -6.12 -6.03 11.28
CA THR A 40 -5.79 -4.75 10.67
C THR A 40 -4.29 -4.52 10.77
N CYS A 41 -3.67 -4.20 9.65
CA CYS A 41 -2.24 -3.89 9.62
C CYS A 41 -2.02 -2.39 9.77
N SER A 42 -0.93 -2.01 10.41
CA SER A 42 -0.53 -0.62 10.49
C SER A 42 0.19 -0.21 9.21
N THR A 43 0.31 1.09 8.98
CA THR A 43 1.01 1.62 7.82
C THR A 43 2.45 1.97 8.18
N ALA A 44 3.35 1.77 7.24
CA ALA A 44 4.75 2.09 7.42
C ALA A 44 5.34 2.62 6.12
N THR A 45 6.33 3.50 6.25
CA THR A 45 7.05 4.02 5.08
C THR A 45 8.18 3.05 4.72
N CYS A 46 8.25 2.71 3.45
CA CYS A 46 9.28 1.81 2.94
C CYS A 46 10.64 2.49 3.01
N PRO A 47 11.65 1.88 3.65
CA PRO A 47 12.99 2.48 3.72
C PRO A 47 13.79 2.32 2.43
N TYR A 48 13.28 1.55 1.47
CA TYR A 48 13.98 1.25 0.22
C TYR A 48 13.45 2.15 -0.90
N SER A 49 14.34 2.76 -1.67
CA SER A 49 13.96 3.67 -2.75
C SER A 49 13.17 2.97 -3.87
N ASP A 50 13.54 1.74 -4.17
CA ASP A 50 12.87 0.93 -5.19
C ASP A 50 12.13 -0.25 -4.56
N GLY A 51 11.62 -0.07 -3.35
CA GLY A 51 10.94 -1.12 -2.64
C GLY A 51 9.58 -1.47 -3.20
N VAL A 52 9.06 -2.60 -2.75
CA VAL A 52 7.73 -3.07 -3.13
C VAL A 52 6.93 -3.39 -1.86
N CYS A 53 5.64 -3.15 -1.92
CA CYS A 53 4.73 -3.61 -0.87
C CYS A 53 4.40 -5.07 -1.11
N VAL A 54 4.58 -5.90 -0.10
CA VAL A 54 4.39 -7.34 -0.19
C VAL A 54 3.24 -7.77 0.68
N SER A 55 2.38 -8.62 0.14
CA SER A 55 1.34 -9.30 0.88
C SER A 55 1.58 -10.80 0.78
N GLN A 56 1.78 -11.45 1.90
CA GLN A 56 2.06 -12.87 1.97
C GLN A 56 0.99 -13.55 2.82
N VAL A 57 0.39 -14.58 2.27
CA VAL A 57 -0.57 -15.42 3.00
C VAL A 57 0.00 -16.82 3.08
N VAL A 58 0.09 -17.35 4.28
CA VAL A 58 0.60 -18.68 4.53
C VAL A 58 -0.50 -19.52 5.16
N GLU A 59 -0.70 -20.71 4.62
CA GLU A 59 -1.64 -21.68 5.15
C GLU A 59 -0.88 -22.96 5.47
N ALA A 60 -0.87 -23.36 6.72
CA ALA A 60 -0.22 -24.57 7.17
C ALA A 60 -1.28 -25.60 7.55
N ILE A 61 -1.14 -26.82 7.01
CA ILE A 61 -2.07 -27.92 7.25
C ILE A 61 -1.27 -29.09 7.80
N LYS A 62 -1.63 -29.49 9.02
CA LYS A 62 -1.07 -30.69 9.66
C LYS A 62 -2.21 -31.57 10.15
N GLY A 63 -2.42 -32.70 9.46
CA GLY A 63 -3.57 -33.58 9.75
C GLY A 63 -4.88 -32.84 9.51
N SER A 64 -5.70 -32.73 10.54
CA SER A 64 -6.98 -32.00 10.48
C SER A 64 -6.84 -30.54 10.94
N VAL A 65 -5.65 -30.11 11.34
CA VAL A 65 -5.44 -28.75 11.83
C VAL A 65 -4.98 -27.86 10.69
N ARG A 66 -5.69 -26.74 10.52
CA ARG A 66 -5.39 -25.76 9.50
C ARG A 66 -5.17 -24.41 10.15
N ARG A 67 -4.04 -23.77 9.85
CA ARG A 67 -3.74 -22.43 10.33
C ARG A 67 -3.39 -21.51 9.18
N THR A 68 -3.96 -20.32 9.21
CA THR A 68 -3.67 -19.29 8.20
C THR A 68 -3.16 -18.03 8.89
N ALA A 69 -2.19 -17.40 8.26
CA ALA A 69 -1.64 -16.15 8.74
C ALA A 69 -1.26 -15.28 7.55
N LYS A 70 -1.30 -13.97 7.73
CA LYS A 70 -0.84 -13.04 6.72
C LYS A 70 0.31 -12.21 7.24
N SER A 71 1.18 -11.80 6.35
CA SER A 71 2.27 -10.87 6.65
C SER A 71 2.31 -9.84 5.53
N ASN A 72 2.26 -8.58 5.90
CA ASN A 72 2.37 -7.47 4.97
C ASN A 72 3.58 -6.65 5.37
N LEU A 73 4.42 -6.33 4.41
CA LEU A 73 5.63 -5.56 4.69
C LEU A 73 6.17 -4.93 3.42
N CYS A 74 7.22 -4.10 3.58
CA CYS A 74 7.96 -3.57 2.46
C CYS A 74 9.29 -4.32 2.34
N LEU A 75 9.66 -4.70 1.12
CA LEU A 75 10.93 -5.35 0.84
C LEU A 75 11.62 -4.66 -0.33
N PRO A 76 12.95 -4.77 -0.44
CA PRO A 76 13.67 -4.17 -1.57
C PRO A 76 13.37 -4.88 -2.90
N VAL A 77 13.02 -6.17 -2.85
CA VAL A 77 12.67 -6.95 -4.04
C VAL A 77 11.51 -7.88 -3.69
N CYS A 78 10.75 -8.27 -4.69
CA CYS A 78 9.66 -9.21 -4.50
C CYS A 78 10.20 -10.61 -4.20
N PRO A 79 9.87 -11.19 -3.04
CA PRO A 79 10.36 -12.53 -2.72
C PRO A 79 9.66 -13.59 -3.56
N LYS A 80 10.39 -14.65 -3.86
CA LYS A 80 9.86 -15.82 -4.56
C LYS A 80 9.93 -17.01 -3.63
N PHE A 81 8.76 -17.52 -3.28
CA PHE A 81 8.66 -18.74 -2.46
C PHE A 81 7.90 -19.79 -3.23
N PRO A 82 8.18 -21.08 -3.01
CA PRO A 82 7.36 -22.13 -3.61
C PRO A 82 5.93 -22.03 -3.09
N GLN A 83 4.97 -22.19 -3.98
CA GLN A 83 3.56 -22.10 -3.61
C GLN A 83 3.14 -23.20 -2.65
N ARG A 84 3.84 -24.31 -2.67
CA ARG A 84 3.58 -25.45 -1.82
C ARG A 84 4.91 -26.02 -1.32
N SER A 85 5.00 -26.24 -0.03
CA SER A 85 6.12 -26.91 0.60
C SER A 85 5.62 -27.90 1.61
N GLU A 86 6.39 -28.93 1.86
CA GLU A 86 6.09 -29.92 2.87
C GLU A 86 7.25 -30.03 3.83
N ILE A 87 7.01 -29.75 5.12
CA ILE A 87 8.01 -29.75 6.15
C ILE A 87 7.52 -30.60 7.31
N LEU A 88 8.18 -31.72 7.58
CA LEU A 88 7.88 -32.59 8.71
C LEU A 88 6.40 -32.98 8.83
N GLY A 89 5.80 -33.34 7.71
CA GLY A 89 4.38 -33.74 7.68
C GLY A 89 3.40 -32.61 7.66
N THR A 90 3.86 -31.36 7.64
CA THR A 90 3.02 -30.18 7.51
C THR A 90 3.09 -29.66 6.08
N VAL A 91 1.94 -29.51 5.44
CA VAL A 91 1.84 -28.92 4.11
C VAL A 91 1.66 -27.41 4.27
N VAL A 92 2.52 -26.65 3.63
CA VAL A 92 2.49 -25.19 3.70
C VAL A 92 2.22 -24.62 2.32
N TYR A 93 1.15 -23.86 2.20
CA TYR A 93 0.85 -23.12 1.00
C TYR A 93 1.20 -21.65 1.23
N THR A 94 1.99 -21.08 0.34
CA THR A 94 2.42 -19.68 0.43
C THR A 94 1.97 -18.94 -0.81
N LYS A 95 1.27 -17.84 -0.62
CA LYS A 95 0.85 -16.96 -1.71
C LYS A 95 1.46 -15.60 -1.47
N VAL A 96 2.23 -15.10 -2.43
CA VAL A 96 2.91 -13.83 -2.34
C VAL A 96 2.41 -12.91 -3.45
N SER A 97 2.08 -11.69 -3.09
CA SER A 97 1.66 -10.66 -4.02
C SER A 97 2.50 -9.41 -3.76
N CYS A 98 3.03 -8.81 -4.79
CA CYS A 98 3.86 -7.62 -4.71
C CYS A 98 3.27 -6.49 -5.54
N CYS A 99 3.43 -5.27 -5.07
CA CYS A 99 2.97 -4.07 -5.77
C CYS A 99 3.84 -2.88 -5.39
N ASN A 100 3.78 -1.83 -6.18
CA ASN A 100 4.66 -0.67 -6.00
C ASN A 100 3.90 0.66 -5.92
N THR A 101 2.67 0.61 -5.47
CA THR A 101 1.88 1.83 -5.22
C THR A 101 1.56 1.94 -3.73
N ASP A 102 1.32 3.14 -3.25
CA ASP A 102 1.06 3.38 -1.83
C ASP A 102 -0.12 2.54 -1.34
N LEU A 103 0.11 1.84 -0.24
CA LEU A 103 -0.89 1.02 0.45
C LEU A 103 -1.57 -0.01 -0.45
N CYS A 104 -0.85 -0.48 -1.47
CA CYS A 104 -1.39 -1.46 -2.42
C CYS A 104 -1.47 -2.87 -1.88
N ASN A 105 -0.79 -3.15 -0.77
CA ASN A 105 -0.82 -4.47 -0.14
C ASN A 105 -1.91 -4.60 0.94
N ALA A 106 -3.01 -3.91 0.76
CA ALA A 106 -4.17 -4.06 1.61
C ALA A 106 -4.72 -5.48 1.50
N ALA A 107 -5.43 -5.93 2.52
CA ALA A 107 -6.12 -7.21 2.48
C ALA A 107 -7.00 -7.28 1.24
N VAL A 108 -7.11 -8.47 0.65
CA VAL A 108 -7.79 -8.71 -0.62
C VAL A 108 -9.08 -7.89 -0.69
N PRO A 109 -9.19 -6.99 -1.66
CA PRO A 109 -10.37 -6.18 -1.76
C PRO A 109 -11.55 -7.05 -2.16
N THR A 110 -12.49 -7.13 -1.27
CA THR A 110 -13.81 -7.57 -1.64
C THR A 110 -14.43 -6.38 -2.35
N GLY A 111 -14.60 -6.45 -3.61
CA GLY A 111 -15.39 -5.61 -4.48
C GLY A 111 -15.74 -4.16 -4.14
N GLY A 112 -15.54 -3.71 -2.93
CA GLY A 112 -15.91 -2.37 -2.50
C GLY A 112 -14.83 -1.31 -2.64
N SER A 113 -13.57 -1.71 -2.76
CA SER A 113 -12.44 -0.79 -2.74
C SER A 113 -12.36 0.11 -3.99
N THR A 114 -12.83 -0.38 -5.12
CA THR A 114 -12.84 0.38 -6.37
C THR A 114 -13.73 1.61 -6.28
N TRP A 115 -14.86 1.48 -5.62
CA TRP A 115 -15.79 2.58 -5.42
C TRP A 115 -15.22 3.65 -4.48
N THR A 116 -14.52 3.23 -3.44
CA THR A 116 -13.89 4.14 -2.50
C THR A 116 -12.81 4.99 -3.17
N MET A 117 -11.97 4.37 -4.00
CA MET A 117 -10.94 5.09 -4.73
C MET A 117 -11.54 6.06 -5.76
N ALA A 118 -12.57 5.64 -6.47
CA ALA A 118 -13.27 6.50 -7.40
C ALA A 118 -13.92 7.70 -6.68
N GLY A 119 -14.49 7.46 -5.51
CA GLY A 119 -15.06 8.52 -4.69
C GLY A 119 -14.02 9.54 -4.23
N VAL A 120 -12.87 9.07 -3.78
CA VAL A 120 -11.77 9.94 -3.35
C VAL A 120 -11.25 10.77 -4.52
N LEU A 121 -11.08 10.16 -5.69
CA LEU A 121 -10.62 10.86 -6.88
C LEU A 121 -11.62 11.93 -7.32
N LEU A 122 -12.89 11.61 -7.36
CA LEU A 122 -13.95 12.56 -7.72
C LEU A 122 -14.03 13.72 -6.74
N PHE A 123 -13.91 13.43 -5.46
CA PHE A 123 -13.93 14.43 -4.41
C PHE A 123 -12.73 15.38 -4.54
N SER A 124 -11.54 14.82 -4.81
CA SER A 124 -10.33 15.60 -5.02
C SER A 124 -10.44 16.52 -6.23
N LEU A 125 -10.94 16.01 -7.34
CA LEU A 125 -11.15 16.78 -8.56
C LEU A 125 -12.19 17.90 -8.35
N GLY A 126 -13.26 17.58 -7.65
CA GLY A 126 -14.28 18.57 -7.32
C GLY A 126 -13.75 19.71 -6.47
N SER A 127 -12.90 19.38 -5.48
CA SER A 127 -12.26 20.38 -4.63
C SER A 127 -11.34 21.30 -5.41
N VAL A 128 -10.54 20.74 -6.32
CA VAL A 128 -9.64 21.52 -7.17
C VAL A 128 -10.43 22.45 -8.10
N LEU A 129 -11.48 21.94 -8.73
CA LEU A 129 -12.34 22.73 -9.58
C LEU A 129 -13.00 23.88 -8.83
N LEU A 130 -13.47 23.62 -7.63
CA LEU A 130 -14.09 24.64 -6.80
C LEU A 130 -13.10 25.76 -6.47
N GLN A 131 -11.87 25.40 -6.15
CA GLN A 131 -10.81 26.37 -5.85
C GLN A 131 -10.43 27.21 -7.07
N THR A 132 -10.47 26.64 -8.26
CA THR A 132 -10.16 27.38 -9.48
C THR A 132 -11.29 28.29 -9.91
N LEU A 133 -12.53 27.97 -9.58
CA LEU A 133 -13.68 28.79 -9.90
C LEU A 133 -13.90 29.93 -8.92
N LEU A 134 -13.40 29.81 -7.73
CA LEU A 134 -13.47 30.85 -6.71
C LEU A 134 -12.26 31.76 -6.75
#